data_a73fdebce59d05d103a587b62cf47788
#
_entry.id   a73fdebce59d05d103a587b62cf47788
#
_cell.length_a   1.000
_cell.length_b   1.000
_cell.length_c   1.000
_cell.angle_alpha   90.00
_cell.angle_beta   90.00
_cell.angle_gamma   90.00
#
_symmetry.space_group_name_H-M   'P 1'
#
loop_
_entity.id
_entity.type
_entity.pdbx_description
1 polymer ?
#
loop_
_entity_poly.entity_id
_entity_poly.type
_entity_poly.pdbx_seq_one_letter_code
_entity_poly.pdbx_strand_id
1 'polypeptide(L)'
;MPTTDQTKPFKSYDEQIALLRERGLIITDEAYARDVLKRMNYYRFSAYSLTLRENDRFFPEVTLQDMVALYDFDQEFRSLIFKYGAIVETVARAYIAYYHAQQHGPLGYLNNQNFEVERYHAVFLSTLNREISRSEEPFIIHHKRDKRGVYPLWVAVEEMTFGTFS
;
A
#
# COMPACT_ATOMS: atom_id res chain seq x y z
N MET A 1 27.59 12.29 -5.07
CA MET A 1 26.95 12.38 -3.76
C MET A 1 26.28 13.74 -3.66
N PRO A 2 24.99 13.86 -3.22
CA PRO A 2 24.39 15.17 -3.01
C PRO A 2 25.17 15.92 -1.94
N THR A 3 25.47 17.16 -2.20
CA THR A 3 26.15 18.04 -1.26
C THR A 3 25.22 18.37 -0.10
N THR A 4 25.72 18.43 1.11
CA THR A 4 25.01 18.73 2.38
C THR A 4 24.21 20.05 2.32
N ASP A 5 24.49 20.89 1.34
CA ASP A 5 23.89 22.23 1.16
C ASP A 5 22.43 22.18 0.58
N GLN A 6 21.94 21.00 0.17
CA GLN A 6 20.57 20.81 -0.35
C GLN A 6 19.60 20.19 0.65
N THR A 7 20.05 19.83 1.84
CA THR A 7 19.21 19.20 2.86
C THR A 7 18.77 20.21 3.93
N LYS A 8 17.49 20.18 4.31
CA LYS A 8 17.00 20.98 5.42
C LYS A 8 17.72 20.54 6.72
N PRO A 9 18.16 21.48 7.58
CA PRO A 9 18.80 21.16 8.84
C PRO A 9 17.85 20.39 9.77
N PHE A 10 18.44 19.58 10.66
CA PHE A 10 17.71 18.95 11.75
C PHE A 10 17.04 20.01 12.63
N LYS A 11 15.82 19.70 13.10
CA LYS A 11 15.07 20.50 14.08
C LYS A 11 14.62 19.62 15.24
N SER A 12 14.87 20.07 16.46
CA SER A 12 14.33 19.48 17.69
C SER A 12 12.79 19.55 17.70
N TYR A 13 12.15 18.78 18.57
CA TYR A 13 10.67 18.85 18.70
C TYR A 13 10.18 20.26 19.06
N ASP A 14 10.93 20.99 19.89
CA ASP A 14 10.58 22.34 20.29
C ASP A 14 10.68 23.33 19.10
N GLU A 15 11.70 23.19 18.28
CA GLU A 15 11.85 23.97 17.05
C GLU A 15 10.79 23.62 16.02
N GLN A 16 10.35 22.35 15.96
CA GLN A 16 9.25 21.92 15.09
C GLN A 16 7.91 22.51 15.56
N ILE A 17 7.65 22.51 16.87
CA ILE A 17 6.46 23.13 17.47
C ILE A 17 6.44 24.63 17.19
N ALA A 18 7.58 25.32 17.41
CA ALA A 18 7.71 26.75 17.14
C ALA A 18 7.42 27.06 15.66
N LEU A 19 7.94 26.26 14.73
CA LEU A 19 7.70 26.41 13.30
C LEU A 19 6.22 26.20 12.93
N LEU A 20 5.55 25.23 13.55
CA LEU A 20 4.12 24.98 13.30
C LEU A 20 3.27 26.17 13.78
N ARG A 21 3.59 26.74 14.95
CA ARG A 21 2.94 27.97 15.46
C ARG A 21 3.20 29.17 14.57
N GLU A 22 4.43 29.36 14.10
CA GLU A 22 4.77 30.44 13.15
C GLU A 22 3.92 30.35 11.88
N ARG A 23 3.60 29.13 11.45
CA ARG A 23 2.74 28.87 10.30
C ARG A 23 1.24 28.98 10.62
N GLY A 24 0.88 29.33 11.84
CA GLY A 24 -0.50 29.59 12.26
C GLY A 24 -1.25 28.39 12.86
N LEU A 25 -0.58 27.25 13.09
CA LEU A 25 -1.23 26.11 13.79
C LEU A 25 -1.45 26.45 15.28
N ILE A 26 -2.67 26.30 15.75
CA ILE A 26 -3.02 26.51 17.15
C ILE A 26 -2.57 25.30 17.96
N ILE A 27 -1.62 25.50 18.86
CA ILE A 27 -1.08 24.49 19.78
C ILE A 27 -1.21 25.00 21.21
N THR A 28 -2.18 24.50 21.95
CA THR A 28 -2.49 24.90 23.34
C THR A 28 -1.72 24.08 24.36
N ASP A 29 -1.35 22.82 24.00
CA ASP A 29 -0.59 21.92 24.88
C ASP A 29 0.70 21.48 24.19
N GLU A 30 1.83 21.98 24.67
CA GLU A 30 3.16 21.65 24.13
C GLU A 30 3.61 20.23 24.45
N ALA A 31 3.25 19.73 25.64
CA ALA A 31 3.60 18.37 26.03
C ALA A 31 2.92 17.36 25.10
N TYR A 32 1.63 17.57 24.85
CA TYR A 32 0.88 16.79 23.88
C TYR A 32 1.45 16.92 22.46
N ALA A 33 1.79 18.12 22.02
CA ALA A 33 2.39 18.34 20.70
C ALA A 33 3.72 17.59 20.54
N ARG A 34 4.56 17.60 21.58
CA ARG A 34 5.83 16.85 21.58
C ARG A 34 5.58 15.35 21.50
N ASP A 35 4.59 14.83 22.20
CA ASP A 35 4.25 13.40 22.15
C ASP A 35 3.65 12.99 20.80
N VAL A 36 2.87 13.84 20.16
CA VAL A 36 2.41 13.65 18.78
C VAL A 36 3.60 13.55 17.82
N LEU A 37 4.53 14.50 17.89
CA LEU A 37 5.72 14.54 17.02
C LEU A 37 6.71 13.40 17.27
N LYS A 38 6.76 12.82 18.47
CA LYS A 38 7.54 11.60 18.76
C LYS A 38 6.94 10.36 18.09
N ARG A 39 5.60 10.25 18.06
CA ARG A 39 4.89 9.11 17.46
C ARG A 39 4.78 9.22 15.95
N MET A 40 4.79 10.46 15.45
CA MET A 40 4.57 10.79 14.06
C MET A 40 5.73 11.65 13.56
N ASN A 41 6.48 11.16 12.58
CA ASN A 41 7.54 11.96 11.97
C ASN A 41 6.98 13.27 11.44
N TYR A 42 7.69 14.39 11.66
CA TYR A 42 7.30 15.73 11.22
C TYR A 42 6.92 15.78 9.73
N TYR A 43 7.66 15.10 8.87
CA TYR A 43 7.37 15.06 7.43
C TYR A 43 6.02 14.40 7.16
N ARG A 44 5.73 13.29 7.84
CA ARG A 44 4.43 12.62 7.74
C ARG A 44 3.31 13.50 8.29
N PHE A 45 3.52 14.11 9.46
CA PHE A 45 2.58 15.06 10.05
C PHE A 45 2.27 16.22 9.08
N SER A 46 3.31 16.81 8.48
CA SER A 46 3.13 17.93 7.54
C SER A 46 2.37 17.55 6.26
N ALA A 47 2.38 16.27 5.84
CA ALA A 47 1.59 15.81 4.69
C ALA A 47 0.09 15.90 4.95
N TYR A 48 -0.38 15.62 6.16
CA TYR A 48 -1.80 15.78 6.53
C TYR A 48 -2.23 17.25 6.59
N SER A 49 -1.31 18.19 6.70
CA SER A 49 -1.62 19.62 6.72
C SER A 49 -1.96 20.21 5.36
N LEU A 50 -1.72 19.48 4.25
CA LEU A 50 -1.87 20.03 2.90
C LEU A 50 -3.29 20.51 2.58
N THR A 51 -4.31 19.90 3.15
CA THR A 51 -5.72 20.33 3.00
C THR A 51 -6.15 21.39 4.00
N LEU A 52 -5.33 21.68 5.00
CA LEU A 52 -5.62 22.60 6.11
C LEU A 52 -4.77 23.87 6.06
N ARG A 53 -4.00 24.06 4.97
CA ARG A 53 -3.12 25.22 4.79
C ARG A 53 -3.00 25.64 3.33
N GLU A 54 -2.66 26.90 3.14
CA GLU A 54 -2.29 27.48 1.85
C GLU A 54 -1.03 28.33 2.01
N ASN A 55 -0.13 28.31 1.01
CA ASN A 55 1.14 29.07 1.04
C ASN A 55 1.95 28.87 2.33
N ASP A 56 2.05 27.64 2.81
CA ASP A 56 2.72 27.26 4.07
C ASP A 56 2.10 27.84 5.34
N ARG A 57 0.89 28.43 5.29
CA ARG A 57 0.16 28.94 6.44
C ARG A 57 -1.13 28.17 6.63
N PHE A 58 -1.38 27.74 7.86
CA PHE A 58 -2.63 27.09 8.25
C PHE A 58 -3.80 28.09 8.12
N PHE A 59 -4.94 27.57 7.71
CA PHE A 59 -6.17 28.35 7.74
C PHE A 59 -6.50 28.79 9.18
N PRO A 60 -7.24 29.90 9.35
CA PRO A 60 -7.67 30.34 10.67
C PRO A 60 -8.36 29.21 11.45
N GLU A 61 -8.13 29.20 12.76
CA GLU A 61 -8.75 28.27 13.73
C GLU A 61 -8.28 26.79 13.64
N VAL A 62 -7.40 26.41 12.69
CA VAL A 62 -6.86 25.05 12.62
C VAL A 62 -6.01 24.76 13.86
N THR A 63 -6.34 23.67 14.53
CA THR A 63 -5.68 23.23 15.76
C THR A 63 -4.81 22.00 15.54
N LEU A 64 -3.93 21.72 16.48
CA LEU A 64 -3.19 20.44 16.51
C LEU A 64 -4.13 19.23 16.57
N GLN A 65 -5.24 19.37 17.28
CA GLN A 65 -6.25 18.34 17.44
C GLN A 65 -6.91 17.98 16.12
N ASP A 66 -7.18 18.97 15.25
CA ASP A 66 -7.72 18.71 13.90
C ASP A 66 -6.75 17.90 13.05
N MET A 67 -5.46 18.18 13.15
CA MET A 67 -4.42 17.43 12.48
C MET A 67 -4.34 15.98 12.96
N VAL A 68 -4.45 15.77 14.28
CA VAL A 68 -4.44 14.43 14.89
C VAL A 68 -5.71 13.67 14.50
N ALA A 69 -6.87 14.32 14.54
CA ALA A 69 -8.14 13.70 14.13
C ALA A 69 -8.11 13.23 12.66
N LEU A 70 -7.55 14.05 11.77
CA LEU A 70 -7.37 13.66 10.36
C LEU A 70 -6.44 12.45 10.20
N TYR A 71 -5.36 12.42 10.97
CA TYR A 71 -4.44 11.28 10.97
C TYR A 71 -5.12 10.00 11.49
N ASP A 72 -5.84 10.08 12.60
CA ASP A 72 -6.52 8.94 13.20
C ASP A 72 -7.60 8.41 12.26
N PHE A 73 -8.38 9.30 11.64
CA PHE A 73 -9.35 8.94 10.61
C PHE A 73 -8.68 8.16 9.45
N ASP A 74 -7.56 8.66 8.92
CA ASP A 74 -6.84 7.99 7.84
C ASP A 74 -6.32 6.60 8.26
N GLN A 75 -5.89 6.43 9.51
CA GLN A 75 -5.46 5.13 10.03
C GLN A 75 -6.62 4.14 10.14
N GLU A 76 -7.76 4.57 10.65
CA GLU A 76 -8.97 3.74 10.73
C GLU A 76 -9.48 3.37 9.34
N PHE A 77 -9.52 4.34 8.43
CA PHE A 77 -9.95 4.14 7.06
C PHE A 77 -9.05 3.14 6.32
N ARG A 78 -7.72 3.26 6.48
CA ARG A 78 -6.79 2.25 5.93
C ARG A 78 -7.04 0.86 6.49
N SER A 79 -7.24 0.75 7.79
CA SER A 79 -7.53 -0.53 8.44
C SER A 79 -8.77 -1.20 7.84
N LEU A 80 -9.83 -0.41 7.59
CA LEU A 80 -11.03 -0.90 6.92
C LEU A 80 -10.76 -1.34 5.49
N ILE A 81 -10.02 -0.53 4.71
CA ILE A 81 -9.65 -0.88 3.33
C ILE A 81 -8.83 -2.17 3.29
N PHE A 82 -7.83 -2.32 4.15
CA PHE A 82 -7.03 -3.54 4.21
C PHE A 82 -7.88 -4.76 4.59
N LYS A 83 -8.74 -4.62 5.60
CA LYS A 83 -9.62 -5.71 6.04
C LYS A 83 -10.55 -6.19 4.92
N TYR A 84 -11.26 -5.27 4.29
CA TYR A 84 -12.23 -5.62 3.24
C TYR A 84 -11.52 -5.93 1.92
N GLY A 85 -10.39 -5.30 1.63
CA GLY A 85 -9.57 -5.61 0.48
C GLY A 85 -9.08 -7.06 0.48
N ALA A 86 -8.64 -7.57 1.64
CA ALA A 86 -8.25 -8.98 1.78
C ALA A 86 -9.42 -9.94 1.51
N ILE A 87 -10.64 -9.60 1.93
CA ILE A 87 -11.85 -10.40 1.65
C ILE A 87 -12.13 -10.40 0.14
N VAL A 88 -12.13 -9.21 -0.47
CA VAL A 88 -12.35 -9.06 -1.93
C VAL A 88 -11.29 -9.84 -2.71
N GLU A 89 -10.04 -9.75 -2.32
CA GLU A 89 -8.94 -10.49 -2.95
C GLU A 89 -9.16 -12.01 -2.89
N THR A 90 -9.48 -12.55 -1.71
CA THR A 90 -9.74 -13.98 -1.54
C THR A 90 -10.92 -14.46 -2.41
N VAL A 91 -12.02 -13.72 -2.41
CA VAL A 91 -13.18 -14.03 -3.22
C VAL A 91 -12.86 -13.93 -4.71
N ALA A 92 -12.16 -12.89 -5.14
CA ALA A 92 -11.78 -12.70 -6.54
C ALA A 92 -10.89 -13.86 -7.03
N ARG A 93 -9.90 -14.29 -6.25
CA ARG A 93 -9.07 -15.46 -6.59
C ARG A 93 -9.92 -16.71 -6.80
N ALA A 94 -10.85 -17.00 -5.89
CA ALA A 94 -11.73 -18.16 -6.00
C ALA A 94 -12.60 -18.12 -7.27
N TYR A 95 -13.20 -16.97 -7.56
CA TYR A 95 -14.01 -16.79 -8.76
C TYR A 95 -13.19 -16.91 -10.06
N ILE A 96 -12.04 -16.26 -10.13
CA ILE A 96 -11.15 -16.34 -11.28
C ILE A 96 -10.70 -17.77 -11.51
N ALA A 97 -10.23 -18.45 -10.47
CA ALA A 97 -9.81 -19.85 -10.56
C ALA A 97 -10.95 -20.75 -11.08
N TYR A 98 -12.14 -20.58 -10.54
CA TYR A 98 -13.29 -21.42 -10.92
C TYR A 98 -13.76 -21.15 -12.35
N TYR A 99 -14.12 -19.92 -12.66
CA TYR A 99 -14.76 -19.61 -13.94
C TYR A 99 -13.81 -19.66 -15.13
N HIS A 100 -12.57 -19.20 -14.96
CA HIS A 100 -11.59 -19.29 -16.03
C HIS A 100 -11.19 -20.76 -16.31
N ALA A 101 -10.99 -21.56 -15.25
CA ALA A 101 -10.69 -22.98 -15.45
C ALA A 101 -11.89 -23.78 -16.01
N GLN A 102 -13.11 -23.41 -15.66
CA GLN A 102 -14.32 -24.01 -16.25
C GLN A 102 -14.38 -23.77 -17.77
N GLN A 103 -14.03 -22.59 -18.22
CA GLN A 103 -14.11 -22.20 -19.61
C GLN A 103 -12.90 -22.63 -20.45
N HIS A 104 -11.70 -22.54 -19.90
CA HIS A 104 -10.45 -22.69 -20.63
C HIS A 104 -9.56 -23.84 -20.13
N GLY A 105 -10.02 -24.59 -19.12
CA GLY A 105 -9.26 -25.68 -18.51
C GLY A 105 -8.23 -25.21 -17.48
N PRO A 106 -7.59 -26.16 -16.79
CA PRO A 106 -6.73 -25.88 -15.65
C PRO A 106 -5.48 -25.04 -16.01
N LEU A 107 -5.03 -25.09 -17.24
CA LEU A 107 -3.85 -24.37 -17.75
C LEU A 107 -4.22 -23.29 -18.79
N GLY A 108 -5.50 -22.96 -18.92
CA GLY A 108 -6.00 -21.97 -19.87
C GLY A 108 -5.36 -20.59 -19.74
N TYR A 109 -4.93 -20.24 -18.54
CA TYR A 109 -4.22 -18.99 -18.25
C TYR A 109 -2.83 -18.87 -18.92
N LEU A 110 -2.28 -19.97 -19.40
CA LEU A 110 -1.01 -19.97 -20.16
C LEU A 110 -1.19 -19.61 -21.63
N ASN A 111 -2.42 -19.67 -22.14
CA ASN A 111 -2.71 -19.37 -23.54
C ASN A 111 -3.10 -17.89 -23.71
N ASN A 112 -2.31 -17.14 -24.47
CA ASN A 112 -2.56 -15.73 -24.75
C ASN A 112 -3.89 -15.44 -25.47
N GLN A 113 -4.41 -16.42 -26.23
CA GLN A 113 -5.71 -16.29 -26.91
C GLN A 113 -6.90 -16.19 -25.96
N ASN A 114 -6.73 -16.54 -24.68
CA ASN A 114 -7.75 -16.41 -23.65
C ASN A 114 -7.75 -15.03 -22.98
N PHE A 115 -6.94 -14.08 -23.49
CA PHE A 115 -6.79 -12.73 -22.97
C PHE A 115 -7.10 -11.70 -24.07
N GLU A 116 -7.76 -10.63 -23.70
CA GLU A 116 -8.15 -9.57 -24.63
C GLU A 116 -6.91 -8.84 -25.21
N VAL A 117 -5.86 -8.67 -24.39
CA VAL A 117 -4.67 -7.92 -24.76
C VAL A 117 -3.40 -8.73 -24.52
N GLU A 118 -2.79 -9.20 -25.60
CA GLU A 118 -1.62 -10.09 -25.59
C GLU A 118 -0.43 -9.54 -24.75
N ARG A 119 -0.16 -8.24 -24.84
CA ARG A 119 0.95 -7.62 -24.08
C ARG A 119 0.75 -7.74 -22.56
N TYR A 120 -0.47 -7.70 -22.09
CA TYR A 120 -0.76 -7.85 -20.67
C TYR A 120 -0.57 -9.29 -20.20
N HIS A 121 -0.90 -10.26 -21.05
CA HIS A 121 -0.64 -11.66 -20.78
C HIS A 121 0.85 -11.95 -20.57
N ALA A 122 1.74 -11.41 -21.41
CA ALA A 122 3.18 -11.59 -21.25
C ALA A 122 3.70 -11.00 -19.92
N VAL A 123 3.23 -9.81 -19.52
CA VAL A 123 3.56 -9.18 -18.24
C VAL A 123 3.01 -10.00 -17.07
N PHE A 124 1.76 -10.44 -17.16
CA PHE A 124 1.10 -11.32 -16.20
C PHE A 124 1.92 -12.60 -15.96
N LEU A 125 2.27 -13.36 -17.02
CA LEU A 125 3.06 -14.58 -16.87
C LEU A 125 4.45 -14.33 -16.30
N SER A 126 5.12 -13.26 -16.71
CA SER A 126 6.43 -12.88 -16.17
C SER A 126 6.35 -12.61 -14.66
N THR A 127 5.33 -11.88 -14.23
CA THR A 127 5.11 -11.57 -12.81
C THR A 127 4.77 -12.83 -12.02
N LEU A 128 3.81 -13.62 -12.48
CA LEU A 128 3.41 -14.87 -11.82
C LEU A 128 4.58 -15.85 -11.69
N ASN A 129 5.36 -16.05 -12.75
CA ASN A 129 6.53 -16.94 -12.71
C ASN A 129 7.58 -16.45 -11.72
N ARG A 130 7.76 -15.14 -11.58
CA ARG A 130 8.66 -14.57 -10.57
C ARG A 130 8.15 -14.85 -9.15
N GLU A 131 6.86 -14.66 -8.87
CA GLU A 131 6.27 -14.94 -7.54
C GLU A 131 6.36 -16.44 -7.22
N ILE A 132 5.93 -17.32 -8.12
CA ILE A 132 6.07 -18.78 -7.97
C ILE A 132 7.52 -19.20 -7.73
N SER A 133 8.50 -18.58 -8.43
CA SER A 133 9.91 -18.95 -8.25
C SER A 133 10.44 -18.67 -6.85
N ARG A 134 9.96 -17.59 -6.22
CA ARG A 134 10.35 -17.11 -4.88
C ARG A 134 9.54 -17.74 -3.78
N SER A 135 8.38 -18.30 -4.09
CA SER A 135 7.48 -18.85 -3.10
C SER A 135 8.07 -20.08 -2.40
N GLU A 136 7.94 -20.08 -1.08
CA GLU A 136 8.27 -21.19 -0.17
C GLU A 136 7.01 -21.88 0.37
N GLU A 137 5.84 -21.55 -0.19
CA GLU A 137 4.57 -22.13 0.21
C GLU A 137 4.57 -23.65 -0.02
N PRO A 138 4.10 -24.46 0.94
CA PRO A 138 4.15 -25.91 0.85
C PRO A 138 3.49 -26.50 -0.39
N PHE A 139 2.38 -25.90 -0.86
CA PHE A 139 1.68 -26.35 -2.05
C PHE A 139 2.48 -26.03 -3.34
N ILE A 140 3.21 -24.92 -3.39
CA ILE A 140 4.11 -24.59 -4.51
C ILE A 140 5.32 -25.53 -4.52
N ILE A 141 5.93 -25.78 -3.37
CA ILE A 141 7.05 -26.73 -3.25
C ILE A 141 6.61 -28.12 -3.70
N HIS A 142 5.41 -28.56 -3.29
CA HIS A 142 4.84 -29.85 -3.77
C HIS A 142 4.72 -29.87 -5.30
N HIS A 143 4.18 -28.82 -5.92
CA HIS A 143 4.07 -28.77 -7.38
C HIS A 143 5.43 -28.71 -8.08
N LYS A 144 6.42 -27.97 -7.53
CA LYS A 144 7.79 -27.97 -8.05
C LYS A 144 8.40 -29.38 -8.08
N ARG A 145 8.27 -30.11 -6.96
CA ARG A 145 8.90 -31.41 -6.77
C ARG A 145 8.14 -32.58 -7.41
N ASP A 146 6.82 -32.65 -7.17
CA ASP A 146 6.03 -33.85 -7.43
C ASP A 146 5.13 -33.71 -8.67
N LYS A 147 4.92 -32.50 -9.18
CA LYS A 147 4.06 -32.20 -10.35
C LYS A 147 4.84 -31.58 -11.53
N ARG A 148 6.16 -31.74 -11.57
CA ARG A 148 7.05 -31.26 -12.63
C ARG A 148 6.95 -29.74 -12.89
N GLY A 149 6.58 -28.96 -11.86
CA GLY A 149 6.39 -27.51 -11.99
C GLY A 149 5.15 -27.10 -12.79
N VAL A 150 4.15 -27.95 -12.89
CA VAL A 150 2.85 -27.65 -13.50
C VAL A 150 1.91 -27.12 -12.43
N TYR A 151 1.37 -25.93 -12.62
CA TYR A 151 0.49 -25.25 -11.68
C TYR A 151 -0.88 -25.06 -12.33
N PRO A 152 -1.93 -25.81 -11.94
CA PRO A 152 -3.29 -25.48 -12.34
C PRO A 152 -3.67 -24.08 -11.82
N LEU A 153 -4.61 -23.39 -12.50
CA LEU A 153 -4.96 -22.01 -12.15
C LEU A 153 -5.36 -21.83 -10.68
N TRP A 154 -6.08 -22.80 -10.09
CA TRP A 154 -6.47 -22.75 -8.67
C TRP A 154 -5.29 -22.88 -7.69
N VAL A 155 -4.11 -23.28 -8.15
CA VAL A 155 -2.86 -23.25 -7.39
C VAL A 155 -2.11 -21.95 -7.70
N ALA A 156 -1.99 -21.61 -8.98
CA ALA A 156 -1.25 -20.44 -9.43
C ALA A 156 -1.86 -19.12 -8.90
N VAL A 157 -3.19 -19.05 -8.78
CA VAL A 157 -3.89 -17.84 -8.32
C VAL A 157 -3.56 -17.46 -6.87
N GLU A 158 -3.17 -18.43 -6.03
CA GLU A 158 -2.78 -18.15 -4.65
C GLU A 158 -1.47 -17.33 -4.54
N GLU A 159 -0.62 -17.42 -5.57
CA GLU A 159 0.61 -16.63 -5.67
C GLU A 159 0.40 -15.27 -6.38
N MET A 160 -0.78 -15.02 -6.93
CA MET A 160 -1.06 -13.75 -7.59
C MET A 160 -1.31 -12.64 -6.57
N THR A 161 -0.65 -11.51 -6.74
CA THR A 161 -1.00 -10.28 -6.03
C THR A 161 -2.27 -9.68 -6.62
N PHE A 162 -2.95 -8.80 -5.87
CA PHE A 162 -4.12 -8.08 -6.37
C PHE A 162 -3.85 -7.40 -7.73
N GLY A 163 -2.68 -6.80 -7.90
CA GLY A 163 -2.27 -6.18 -9.16
C GLY A 163 -1.93 -7.15 -10.29
N THR A 164 -1.82 -8.46 -10.00
CA THR A 164 -1.51 -9.47 -11.01
C THR A 164 -2.77 -10.00 -11.69
N PHE A 165 -3.92 -9.98 -11.01
CA PHE A 165 -5.18 -10.48 -11.57
C PHE A 165 -6.22 -9.37 -11.82
N SER A 166 -5.91 -8.11 -11.52
CA SER A 166 -6.71 -6.93 -11.87
C SER A 166 -6.29 -6.37 -13.22
#